data_90b134c2bb5a48a3684cbf0466531168
#
_entry.id   90b134c2bb5a48a3684cbf0466531168
#
_cell.length_a   1.000
_cell.length_b   1.000
_cell.length_c   1.000
_cell.angle_alpha   90.00
_cell.angle_beta   90.00
_cell.angle_gamma   90.00
#
_symmetry.space_group_name_H-M   'P 1'
#
loop_
_entity.id
_entity.type
_entity.pdbx_description
1 polymer ?
#
loop_
_entity_poly.entity_id
_entity_poly.type
_entity_poly.pdbx_seq_one_letter_code
_entity_poly.pdbx_strand_id
1 'polypeptide(L)'
;ALQLFKDANLPRRFIPGSIALGSFTFTMTALPGTPAIQNAIPMPVFGTNAFAAPVLGVVASAIMLLCGLVWLNRRAQAAAGEVDDSFSFKEMQVPVAYPSLGLALLPLLTVLVLNYIFANFIFKGMPAEYLALSTYGSTSLDKVIGLWSLITALAISLFLSLIFFKKYLSQFQQTINEGTYGSMLPILNTASEVGFGATIASLSSFKSIQAAVLGIMPEYPLVSLSVAVNALAGITGSASGGLSIALKALGTQYVEMANAAGVPLEYMHRVASVACGGLDALPHNGAVITLLTICGLTHKKSYFDIFMVSVAFPVLANAVIVILGSF
;
A
#
# COMPACT_ATOMS: atom_id res chain seq x y z
N ALA A 1 15.73 -0.03 12.97
CA ALA A 1 16.31 -1.21 12.25
C ALA A 1 17.80 -1.36 12.54
N LEU A 2 18.64 -0.33 12.30
CA LEU A 2 20.11 -0.41 12.46
C LEU A 2 20.53 -0.90 13.86
N GLN A 3 19.99 -0.30 14.93
CA GLN A 3 20.34 -0.71 16.30
C GLN A 3 19.92 -2.16 16.58
N LEU A 4 18.70 -2.56 16.16
CA LEU A 4 18.21 -3.93 16.36
C LEU A 4 19.09 -4.96 15.64
N PHE A 5 19.54 -4.65 14.43
CA PHE A 5 20.42 -5.54 13.67
C PHE A 5 21.81 -5.67 14.29
N LYS A 6 22.34 -4.56 14.83
CA LYS A 6 23.60 -4.57 15.57
C LYS A 6 23.49 -5.42 16.83
N ASP A 7 22.45 -5.20 17.65
CA ASP A 7 22.23 -5.93 18.91
C ASP A 7 21.99 -7.43 18.67
N ALA A 8 21.37 -7.77 17.54
CA ALA A 8 21.13 -9.14 17.12
C ALA A 8 22.28 -9.77 16.33
N ASN A 9 23.41 -9.04 16.14
CA ASN A 9 24.56 -9.46 15.33
C ASN A 9 24.19 -9.96 13.93
N LEU A 10 23.28 -9.24 13.26
CA LEU A 10 22.80 -9.56 11.90
C LEU A 10 23.47 -8.67 10.86
N PRO A 11 23.88 -9.22 9.70
CA PRO A 11 24.48 -8.43 8.63
C PRO A 11 23.59 -7.31 8.12
N ARG A 12 24.16 -6.12 7.95
CA ARG A 12 23.47 -4.88 7.51
C ARG A 12 22.72 -5.06 6.19
N ARG A 13 23.19 -5.91 5.31
CA ARG A 13 22.58 -6.14 3.99
C ARG A 13 21.13 -6.63 4.03
N PHE A 14 20.66 -7.20 5.15
CA PHE A 14 19.28 -7.64 5.32
C PHE A 14 18.32 -6.55 5.80
N ILE A 15 18.84 -5.39 6.25
CA ILE A 15 18.01 -4.27 6.70
C ILE A 15 17.01 -3.82 5.63
N PRO A 16 17.43 -3.58 4.36
CA PRO A 16 16.47 -3.15 3.33
C PRO A 16 15.38 -4.19 3.07
N GLY A 17 15.72 -5.48 3.00
CA GLY A 17 14.73 -6.54 2.84
C GLY A 17 13.73 -6.62 4.00
N SER A 18 14.21 -6.43 5.24
CA SER A 18 13.34 -6.44 6.43
C SER A 18 12.41 -5.23 6.48
N ILE A 19 12.89 -4.04 6.10
CA ILE A 19 12.06 -2.84 5.98
C ILE A 19 11.04 -3.01 4.85
N ALA A 20 11.48 -3.53 3.70
CA ALA A 20 10.63 -3.77 2.55
C ALA A 20 9.50 -4.77 2.87
N LEU A 21 9.80 -5.87 3.59
CA LEU A 21 8.76 -6.80 4.05
C LEU A 21 7.69 -6.11 4.90
N GLY A 22 8.08 -5.18 5.77
CA GLY A 22 7.13 -4.45 6.61
C GLY A 22 6.40 -3.32 5.90
N SER A 23 7.03 -2.64 4.93
CA SER A 23 6.55 -1.36 4.39
C SER A 23 6.00 -1.44 2.97
N PHE A 24 6.51 -2.37 2.14
CA PHE A 24 6.16 -2.45 0.70
C PHE A 24 5.21 -3.60 0.38
N THR A 25 4.76 -4.36 1.38
CA THR A 25 3.99 -5.58 1.14
C THR A 25 2.62 -5.55 1.82
N PHE A 26 2.33 -6.49 2.68
CA PHE A 26 1.01 -6.73 3.26
C PHE A 26 0.42 -5.52 4.01
N THR A 27 1.23 -4.71 4.67
CA THR A 27 0.75 -3.52 5.39
C THR A 27 0.27 -2.43 4.44
N MET A 28 0.86 -2.38 3.24
CA MET A 28 0.53 -1.39 2.20
C MET A 28 -0.66 -1.84 1.35
N THR A 29 -0.74 -3.12 0.98
CA THR A 29 -1.62 -3.59 -0.08
C THR A 29 -2.69 -4.59 0.35
N ALA A 30 -2.42 -5.43 1.35
CA ALA A 30 -3.25 -6.60 1.63
C ALA A 30 -4.05 -6.52 2.93
N LEU A 31 -3.51 -5.87 3.97
CA LEU A 31 -4.12 -5.88 5.30
C LEU A 31 -5.47 -5.15 5.29
N PRO A 32 -6.57 -5.81 5.69
CA PRO A 32 -7.87 -5.14 5.76
C PRO A 32 -7.83 -3.93 6.71
N GLY A 33 -8.41 -2.81 6.27
CA GLY A 33 -8.44 -1.58 7.06
C GLY A 33 -7.17 -0.73 6.96
N THR A 34 -6.14 -1.16 6.23
CA THR A 34 -4.94 -0.32 6.05
C THR A 34 -5.29 1.04 5.45
N PRO A 35 -4.75 2.14 6.01
CA PRO A 35 -4.97 3.49 5.49
C PRO A 35 -4.08 3.83 4.28
N ALA A 36 -3.37 2.85 3.74
CA ALA A 36 -2.48 3.05 2.61
C ALA A 36 -3.25 3.47 1.35
N ILE A 37 -2.63 4.33 0.54
CA ILE A 37 -3.23 4.86 -0.70
C ILE A 37 -3.61 3.74 -1.68
N GLN A 38 -2.86 2.65 -1.72
CA GLN A 38 -3.12 1.48 -2.55
C GLN A 38 -4.45 0.77 -2.19
N ASN A 39 -4.86 0.87 -0.93
CA ASN A 39 -6.15 0.39 -0.47
C ASN A 39 -7.27 1.44 -0.65
N ALA A 40 -6.91 2.74 -0.78
CA ALA A 40 -7.87 3.81 -0.96
C ALA A 40 -8.29 4.04 -2.43
N ILE A 41 -7.35 3.90 -3.38
CA ILE A 41 -7.58 4.14 -4.82
C ILE A 41 -8.74 3.28 -5.39
N PRO A 42 -8.90 1.99 -5.05
CA PRO A 42 -10.00 1.17 -5.58
C PRO A 42 -11.38 1.53 -5.02
N MET A 43 -11.46 2.18 -3.85
CA MET A 43 -12.74 2.44 -3.16
C MET A 43 -13.78 3.16 -4.03
N PRO A 44 -13.48 4.32 -4.63
CA PRO A 44 -14.47 5.04 -5.43
C PRO A 44 -14.81 4.34 -6.74
N VAL A 45 -13.93 3.49 -7.25
CA VAL A 45 -14.15 2.74 -8.51
C VAL A 45 -15.11 1.57 -8.28
N PHE A 46 -14.90 0.82 -7.21
CA PHE A 46 -15.68 -0.38 -6.90
C PHE A 46 -16.79 -0.15 -5.88
N GLY A 47 -16.97 1.08 -5.35
CA GLY A 47 -17.98 1.37 -4.34
C GLY A 47 -17.74 0.62 -3.02
N THR A 48 -16.49 0.50 -2.60
CA THR A 48 -16.08 -0.32 -1.46
C THR A 48 -15.43 0.54 -0.36
N ASN A 49 -14.94 -0.11 0.69
CA ASN A 49 -14.20 0.54 1.77
C ASN A 49 -12.88 -0.19 2.05
N ALA A 50 -12.10 0.31 3.02
CA ALA A 50 -10.79 -0.23 3.36
C ALA A 50 -10.80 -1.70 3.80
N PHE A 51 -11.94 -2.23 4.19
CA PHE A 51 -12.11 -3.62 4.65
C PHE A 51 -12.59 -4.58 3.55
N ALA A 52 -12.67 -4.14 2.30
CA ALA A 52 -13.10 -4.96 1.18
C ALA A 52 -12.42 -6.33 1.16
N ALA A 53 -13.19 -7.40 0.97
CA ALA A 53 -12.75 -8.80 0.94
C ALA A 53 -11.73 -9.15 2.05
N PRO A 54 -12.11 -9.07 3.33
CA PRO A 54 -11.15 -9.19 4.44
C PRO A 54 -10.46 -10.56 4.49
N VAL A 55 -11.16 -11.62 4.12
CA VAL A 55 -10.58 -12.98 4.11
C VAL A 55 -9.44 -13.08 3.09
N LEU A 56 -9.66 -12.61 1.85
CA LEU A 56 -8.62 -12.59 0.82
C LEU A 56 -7.44 -11.71 1.26
N GLY A 57 -7.72 -10.58 1.91
CA GLY A 57 -6.68 -9.69 2.44
C GLY A 57 -5.83 -10.34 3.53
N VAL A 58 -6.45 -11.07 4.47
CA VAL A 58 -5.73 -11.81 5.52
C VAL A 58 -4.90 -12.94 4.93
N VAL A 59 -5.45 -13.70 3.97
CA VAL A 59 -4.72 -14.79 3.29
C VAL A 59 -3.49 -14.22 2.57
N ALA A 60 -3.65 -13.16 1.78
CA ALA A 60 -2.52 -12.53 1.10
C ALA A 60 -1.48 -12.00 2.08
N SER A 61 -1.91 -11.35 3.17
CA SER A 61 -1.03 -10.86 4.23
C SER A 61 -0.24 -11.99 4.90
N ALA A 62 -0.90 -13.09 5.20
CA ALA A 62 -0.25 -14.26 5.81
C ALA A 62 0.81 -14.86 4.89
N ILE A 63 0.52 -15.01 3.59
CA ILE A 63 1.48 -15.51 2.60
C ILE A 63 2.70 -14.59 2.54
N MET A 64 2.52 -13.28 2.35
CA MET A 64 3.60 -12.33 2.26
C MET A 64 4.46 -12.33 3.53
N LEU A 65 3.82 -12.26 4.70
CA LEU A 65 4.53 -12.20 5.99
C LEU A 65 5.28 -13.50 6.28
N LEU A 66 4.62 -14.65 6.19
CA LEU A 66 5.22 -15.93 6.56
C LEU A 66 6.33 -16.33 5.58
N CYS A 67 6.10 -16.22 4.27
CA CYS A 67 7.13 -16.49 3.28
C CYS A 67 8.32 -15.53 3.42
N GLY A 68 8.04 -14.24 3.65
CA GLY A 68 9.08 -13.23 3.85
C GLY A 68 9.92 -13.48 5.11
N LEU A 69 9.28 -13.79 6.24
CA LEU A 69 9.97 -14.12 7.50
C LEU A 69 10.82 -15.38 7.34
N VAL A 70 10.27 -16.44 6.74
CA VAL A 70 11.03 -17.69 6.50
C VAL A 70 12.22 -17.43 5.60
N TRP A 71 12.05 -16.66 4.53
CA TRP A 71 13.12 -16.29 3.63
C TRP A 71 14.23 -15.54 4.35
N LEU A 72 13.89 -14.41 4.99
CA LEU A 72 14.88 -13.56 5.66
C LEU A 72 15.59 -14.29 6.81
N ASN A 73 14.85 -15.10 7.58
CA ASN A 73 15.44 -15.88 8.66
C ASN A 73 16.45 -16.91 8.14
N ARG A 74 16.10 -17.67 7.08
CA ARG A 74 17.04 -18.63 6.46
C ARG A 74 18.27 -17.94 5.91
N ARG A 75 18.10 -16.80 5.27
CA ARG A 75 19.20 -16.00 4.72
C ARG A 75 20.09 -15.42 5.83
N ALA A 76 19.50 -14.95 6.92
CA ALA A 76 20.25 -14.46 8.08
C ALA A 76 21.04 -15.57 8.77
N GLN A 77 20.42 -16.76 8.95
CA GLN A 77 21.11 -17.92 9.51
C GLN A 77 22.29 -18.40 8.64
N ALA A 78 22.12 -18.41 7.33
CA ALA A 78 23.18 -18.79 6.39
C ALA A 78 24.35 -17.79 6.39
N ALA A 79 24.11 -16.56 6.82
CA ALA A 79 25.12 -15.51 6.94
C ALA A 79 25.67 -15.36 8.38
N ALA A 80 25.29 -16.24 9.30
CA ALA A 80 25.78 -16.23 10.67
C ALA A 80 27.32 -16.45 10.68
N GLY A 81 28.03 -15.46 11.22
CA GLY A 81 29.52 -15.45 11.21
C GLY A 81 30.16 -14.57 10.13
N GLU A 82 29.40 -13.99 9.20
CA GLU A 82 29.94 -12.92 8.37
C GLU A 82 30.17 -11.67 9.24
N VAL A 83 31.42 -11.28 9.42
CA VAL A 83 31.79 -10.04 10.11
C VAL A 83 31.52 -8.89 9.15
N ASP A 84 30.55 -8.05 9.48
CA ASP A 84 30.28 -6.83 8.73
C ASP A 84 30.92 -5.63 9.43
N ASP A 85 32.18 -5.35 9.09
CA ASP A 85 32.96 -4.21 9.62
C ASP A 85 32.41 -2.84 9.19
N SER A 86 31.34 -2.80 8.39
CA SER A 86 30.80 -1.58 7.80
C SER A 86 29.82 -0.79 8.72
N PHE A 87 29.65 -1.21 9.97
CA PHE A 87 28.82 -0.49 10.94
C PHE A 87 29.53 0.77 11.52
N SER A 88 29.85 1.73 10.67
CA SER A 88 30.19 3.09 11.13
C SER A 88 28.89 3.87 11.36
N PHE A 89 28.47 4.02 12.62
CA PHE A 89 27.30 4.81 12.98
C PHE A 89 27.70 6.22 13.41
N LYS A 90 27.04 7.22 12.82
CA LYS A 90 26.78 8.46 13.55
C LYS A 90 25.88 8.07 14.73
N GLU A 91 26.33 8.30 15.95
CA GLU A 91 25.53 8.06 17.15
C GLU A 91 24.19 8.77 17.01
N MET A 92 23.11 7.98 16.87
CA MET A 92 21.75 8.54 16.93
C MET A 92 21.48 8.88 18.39
N GLN A 93 21.16 10.16 18.65
CA GLN A 93 20.72 10.58 19.97
C GLN A 93 19.49 9.76 20.37
N VAL A 94 19.64 8.96 21.40
CA VAL A 94 18.54 8.16 21.95
C VAL A 94 17.60 9.13 22.68
N PRO A 95 16.28 9.11 22.40
CA PRO A 95 15.32 9.94 23.13
C PRO A 95 15.38 9.67 24.62
N VAL A 96 15.26 10.72 25.43
CA VAL A 96 15.35 10.63 26.90
C VAL A 96 14.19 9.84 27.53
N ALA A 97 13.05 9.72 26.82
CA ALA A 97 11.91 8.96 27.25
C ALA A 97 11.11 8.38 26.08
N TYR A 98 10.61 7.17 26.22
CA TYR A 98 9.74 6.52 25.25
C TYR A 98 8.32 6.42 25.79
N PRO A 99 7.27 6.54 24.96
CA PRO A 99 5.91 6.25 25.36
C PRO A 99 5.75 4.75 25.67
N SER A 100 4.78 4.39 26.50
CA SER A 100 4.41 3.00 26.70
C SER A 100 3.94 2.37 25.37
N LEU A 101 4.10 1.04 25.21
CA LEU A 101 3.67 0.33 24.00
C LEU A 101 2.20 0.57 23.66
N GLY A 102 1.31 0.56 24.67
CA GLY A 102 -0.12 0.83 24.47
C GLY A 102 -0.37 2.23 23.92
N LEU A 103 0.34 3.24 24.43
CA LEU A 103 0.25 4.60 23.92
C LEU A 103 0.82 4.71 22.50
N ALA A 104 1.92 4.03 22.21
CA ALA A 104 2.53 4.03 20.88
C ALA A 104 1.63 3.39 19.81
N LEU A 105 0.84 2.38 20.18
CA LEU A 105 -0.11 1.72 19.28
C LEU A 105 -1.44 2.47 19.13
N LEU A 106 -1.74 3.41 20.01
CA LEU A 106 -3.03 4.13 20.05
C LEU A 106 -3.41 4.76 18.70
N PRO A 107 -2.53 5.49 17.99
CA PRO A 107 -2.90 6.10 16.71
C PRO A 107 -3.32 5.08 15.67
N LEU A 108 -2.58 3.98 15.56
CA LEU A 108 -2.86 2.90 14.61
C LEU A 108 -4.22 2.25 14.91
N LEU A 109 -4.46 1.86 16.17
CA LEU A 109 -5.72 1.26 16.58
C LEU A 109 -6.89 2.22 16.40
N THR A 110 -6.70 3.51 16.69
CA THR A 110 -7.72 4.54 16.50
C THR A 110 -8.14 4.62 15.03
N VAL A 111 -7.19 4.65 14.09
CA VAL A 111 -7.52 4.69 12.65
C VAL A 111 -8.32 3.46 12.25
N LEU A 112 -7.88 2.26 12.63
CA LEU A 112 -8.56 1.01 12.25
C LEU A 112 -10.00 0.96 12.80
N VAL A 113 -10.16 1.24 14.10
CA VAL A 113 -11.47 1.17 14.78
C VAL A 113 -12.42 2.25 14.26
N LEU A 114 -11.96 3.50 14.19
CA LEU A 114 -12.81 4.59 13.73
C LEU A 114 -13.17 4.47 12.24
N ASN A 115 -12.23 4.07 11.39
CA ASN A 115 -12.54 3.82 9.99
C ASN A 115 -13.64 2.76 9.84
N TYR A 116 -13.55 1.66 10.60
CA TYR A 116 -14.61 0.63 10.59
C TYR A 116 -15.96 1.17 11.08
N ILE A 117 -15.97 1.92 12.18
CA ILE A 117 -17.20 2.51 12.75
C ILE A 117 -17.82 3.51 11.77
N PHE A 118 -17.04 4.41 11.21
CA PHE A 118 -17.54 5.41 10.27
C PHE A 118 -18.09 4.76 8.99
N ALA A 119 -17.37 3.79 8.41
CA ALA A 119 -17.78 3.15 7.17
C ALA A 119 -19.07 2.33 7.31
N ASN A 120 -19.28 1.67 8.45
CA ASN A 120 -20.36 0.68 8.57
C ASN A 120 -21.55 1.17 9.39
N PHE A 121 -21.38 2.15 10.27
CA PHE A 121 -22.44 2.58 11.20
C PHE A 121 -22.80 4.06 11.06
N ILE A 122 -21.82 4.96 10.97
CA ILE A 122 -22.10 6.40 11.04
C ILE A 122 -22.48 6.94 9.66
N PHE A 123 -21.60 6.79 8.66
CA PHE A 123 -21.83 7.39 7.34
C PHE A 123 -22.85 6.63 6.49
N LYS A 124 -23.01 5.33 6.71
CA LYS A 124 -23.96 4.52 5.96
C LYS A 124 -25.42 4.98 6.07
N GLY A 125 -25.78 5.62 7.18
CA GLY A 125 -27.14 6.14 7.43
C GLY A 125 -27.31 7.63 7.14
N MET A 126 -26.30 8.32 6.59
CA MET A 126 -26.38 9.75 6.33
C MET A 126 -27.20 10.06 5.07
N PRO A 127 -28.08 11.08 5.11
CA PRO A 127 -28.75 11.56 3.91
C PRO A 127 -27.70 12.19 2.98
N ALA A 128 -27.57 11.67 1.79
CA ALA A 128 -26.52 12.06 0.85
C ALA A 128 -27.05 12.27 -0.59
N GLU A 129 -28.35 12.51 -0.75
CA GLU A 129 -29.01 12.74 -2.04
C GLU A 129 -28.40 13.91 -2.80
N TYR A 130 -27.88 14.91 -2.08
CA TYR A 130 -27.20 16.08 -2.65
C TYR A 130 -25.96 15.72 -3.48
N LEU A 131 -25.34 14.58 -3.22
CA LEU A 131 -24.15 14.11 -3.97
C LEU A 131 -24.46 13.84 -5.45
N ALA A 132 -25.72 13.56 -5.78
CA ALA A 132 -26.16 13.37 -7.18
C ALA A 132 -26.15 14.66 -8.00
N LEU A 133 -26.09 15.83 -7.35
CA LEU A 133 -26.04 17.11 -8.03
C LEU A 133 -24.70 17.27 -8.79
N SER A 134 -24.74 17.93 -9.95
CA SER A 134 -23.55 18.21 -10.77
C SER A 134 -22.46 18.98 -10.03
N THR A 135 -22.87 19.86 -9.10
CA THR A 135 -21.96 20.63 -8.24
C THR A 135 -21.03 19.74 -7.39
N TYR A 136 -21.50 18.54 -7.04
CA TYR A 136 -20.73 17.55 -6.27
C TYR A 136 -20.19 16.40 -7.13
N GLY A 137 -20.17 16.58 -8.45
CA GLY A 137 -19.60 15.62 -9.39
C GLY A 137 -20.51 14.44 -9.73
N SER A 138 -21.85 14.57 -9.51
CA SER A 138 -22.84 13.53 -9.82
C SER A 138 -22.46 12.16 -9.27
N THR A 139 -22.06 12.10 -7.99
CA THR A 139 -21.58 10.89 -7.32
C THR A 139 -22.65 10.33 -6.36
N SER A 140 -22.34 9.23 -5.69
CA SER A 140 -23.20 8.59 -4.69
C SER A 140 -22.45 8.34 -3.40
N LEU A 141 -23.19 8.14 -2.30
CA LEU A 141 -22.60 7.85 -0.99
C LEU A 141 -21.70 6.63 -1.02
N ASP A 142 -22.10 5.56 -1.71
CA ASP A 142 -21.34 4.31 -1.80
C ASP A 142 -19.94 4.50 -2.40
N LYS A 143 -19.79 5.47 -3.32
CA LYS A 143 -18.48 5.78 -3.93
C LYS A 143 -17.55 6.60 -3.04
N VAL A 144 -18.08 7.35 -2.08
CA VAL A 144 -17.30 8.27 -1.24
C VAL A 144 -17.16 7.81 0.21
N ILE A 145 -18.04 6.94 0.69
CA ILE A 145 -18.11 6.52 2.10
C ILE A 145 -16.77 5.95 2.60
N GLY A 146 -16.08 5.15 1.77
CA GLY A 146 -14.78 4.57 2.12
C GLY A 146 -13.72 5.64 2.37
N LEU A 147 -13.60 6.61 1.45
CA LEU A 147 -12.65 7.71 1.58
C LEU A 147 -13.00 8.66 2.74
N TRP A 148 -14.26 9.00 2.90
CA TRP A 148 -14.69 9.87 3.99
C TRP A 148 -14.42 9.25 5.35
N SER A 149 -14.71 7.96 5.51
CA SER A 149 -14.44 7.22 6.74
C SER A 149 -12.95 7.21 7.06
N LEU A 150 -12.11 6.97 6.05
CA LEU A 150 -10.67 6.93 6.20
C LEU A 150 -10.10 8.30 6.57
N ILE A 151 -10.47 9.37 5.85
CA ILE A 151 -10.01 10.74 6.09
C ILE A 151 -10.40 11.18 7.50
N THR A 152 -11.65 10.94 7.92
CA THR A 152 -12.14 11.32 9.24
C THR A 152 -11.40 10.56 10.34
N ALA A 153 -11.19 9.25 10.18
CA ALA A 153 -10.44 8.44 11.12
C ALA A 153 -8.98 8.89 11.26
N LEU A 154 -8.33 9.21 10.14
CA LEU A 154 -6.96 9.74 10.13
C LEU A 154 -6.87 11.11 10.80
N ALA A 155 -7.81 12.02 10.53
CA ALA A 155 -7.85 13.35 11.15
C ALA A 155 -8.01 13.25 12.68
N ILE A 156 -8.92 12.40 13.16
CA ILE A 156 -9.11 12.18 14.60
C ILE A 156 -7.86 11.54 15.22
N SER A 157 -7.28 10.53 14.57
CA SER A 157 -6.06 9.88 15.05
C SER A 157 -4.88 10.84 15.14
N LEU A 158 -4.72 11.71 14.13
CA LEU A 158 -3.71 12.77 14.14
C LEU A 158 -3.93 13.74 15.31
N PHE A 159 -5.16 14.20 15.50
CA PHE A 159 -5.50 15.10 16.60
C PHE A 159 -5.22 14.48 17.97
N LEU A 160 -5.62 13.23 18.19
CA LEU A 160 -5.30 12.49 19.42
C LEU A 160 -3.79 12.31 19.59
N SER A 161 -3.06 12.04 18.50
CA SER A 161 -1.60 11.92 18.54
C SER A 161 -0.95 13.22 19.02
N LEU A 162 -1.39 14.38 18.51
CA LEU A 162 -0.88 15.68 18.94
C LEU A 162 -1.11 15.93 20.44
N ILE A 163 -2.25 15.48 20.97
CA ILE A 163 -2.56 15.63 22.41
C ILE A 163 -1.69 14.70 23.26
N PHE A 164 -1.69 13.41 22.96
CA PHE A 164 -1.07 12.40 23.81
C PHE A 164 0.45 12.39 23.74
N PHE A 165 1.03 12.73 22.56
CA PHE A 165 2.47 12.70 22.36
C PHE A 165 3.16 14.06 22.59
N LYS A 166 2.41 15.15 22.81
CA LYS A 166 2.96 16.49 23.04
C LYS A 166 4.12 16.51 24.05
N LYS A 167 4.00 15.75 25.13
CA LYS A 167 5.02 15.69 26.20
C LYS A 167 6.31 14.96 25.79
N TYR A 168 6.28 14.18 24.72
CA TYR A 168 7.43 13.45 24.19
C TYR A 168 8.13 14.22 23.05
N LEU A 169 7.56 15.32 22.60
CA LEU A 169 8.08 16.13 21.52
C LEU A 169 8.83 17.33 22.10
N SER A 170 10.15 17.26 22.12
CA SER A 170 11.00 18.35 22.64
C SER A 170 10.85 19.65 21.83
N GLN A 171 10.52 19.53 20.53
CA GLN A 171 10.35 20.63 19.58
C GLN A 171 9.04 20.44 18.80
N PHE A 172 7.91 20.63 19.46
CA PHE A 172 6.58 20.37 18.93
C PHE A 172 6.32 21.07 17.58
N GLN A 173 6.64 22.37 17.49
CA GLN A 173 6.44 23.12 16.24
C GLN A 173 7.31 22.60 15.10
N GLN A 174 8.57 22.27 15.38
CA GLN A 174 9.47 21.69 14.39
C GLN A 174 8.96 20.35 13.89
N THR A 175 8.48 19.47 14.76
CA THR A 175 7.90 18.17 14.40
C THR A 175 6.69 18.34 13.48
N ILE A 176 5.80 19.31 13.76
CA ILE A 176 4.67 19.61 12.88
C ILE A 176 5.15 20.10 11.51
N ASN A 177 6.12 21.01 11.48
CA ASN A 177 6.66 21.51 10.23
C ASN A 177 7.31 20.39 9.40
N GLU A 178 8.14 19.56 10.01
CA GLU A 178 8.78 18.41 9.35
C GLU A 178 7.75 17.41 8.82
N GLY A 179 6.70 17.12 9.60
CA GLY A 179 5.59 16.27 9.16
C GLY A 179 4.83 16.88 7.98
N THR A 180 4.58 18.19 8.00
CA THR A 180 3.92 18.91 6.90
C THR A 180 4.79 18.87 5.63
N TYR A 181 6.07 19.21 5.74
CA TYR A 181 6.99 19.09 4.60
C TYR A 181 7.12 17.67 4.09
N GLY A 182 7.16 16.67 4.99
CA GLY A 182 7.21 15.25 4.63
C GLY A 182 5.96 14.77 3.89
N SER A 183 4.80 15.41 4.08
CA SER A 183 3.57 15.09 3.37
C SER A 183 3.51 15.66 1.94
N MET A 184 4.29 16.69 1.63
CA MET A 184 4.24 17.36 0.32
C MET A 184 4.66 16.42 -0.82
N LEU A 185 5.72 15.65 -0.63
CA LEU A 185 6.20 14.73 -1.68
C LEU A 185 5.18 13.64 -2.04
N PRO A 186 4.57 12.91 -1.08
CA PRO A 186 3.49 11.98 -1.39
C PRO A 186 2.28 12.61 -2.08
N ILE A 187 1.88 13.82 -1.66
CA ILE A 187 0.75 14.54 -2.28
C ILE A 187 1.06 14.88 -3.74
N LEU A 188 2.22 15.49 -4.01
CA LEU A 188 2.62 15.89 -5.35
C LEU A 188 2.86 14.68 -6.26
N ASN A 189 3.46 13.62 -5.74
CA ASN A 189 3.63 12.37 -6.49
C ASN A 189 2.28 11.79 -6.89
N THR A 190 1.35 11.62 -5.94
CA THR A 190 0.02 11.07 -6.24
C THR A 190 -0.74 11.94 -7.25
N ALA A 191 -0.71 13.27 -7.08
CA ALA A 191 -1.34 14.19 -8.02
C ALA A 191 -0.74 14.10 -9.42
N SER A 192 0.60 14.02 -9.51
CA SER A 192 1.32 13.88 -10.78
C SER A 192 1.04 12.52 -11.45
N GLU A 193 1.01 11.43 -10.67
CA GLU A 193 0.70 10.09 -11.17
C GLU A 193 -0.72 10.00 -11.72
N VAL A 194 -1.71 10.58 -11.03
CA VAL A 194 -3.10 10.64 -11.50
C VAL A 194 -3.21 11.49 -12.77
N GLY A 195 -2.54 12.64 -12.83
CA GLY A 195 -2.49 13.50 -14.00
C GLY A 195 -1.82 12.80 -15.19
N PHE A 196 -0.69 12.14 -14.97
CA PHE A 196 0.01 11.35 -15.98
C PHE A 196 -0.86 10.19 -16.50
N GLY A 197 -1.51 9.46 -15.59
CA GLY A 197 -2.45 8.39 -15.95
C GLY A 197 -3.61 8.89 -16.81
N ALA A 198 -4.20 10.05 -16.48
CA ALA A 198 -5.24 10.68 -17.28
C ALA A 198 -4.74 11.09 -18.67
N THR A 199 -3.52 11.60 -18.77
CA THR A 199 -2.88 11.96 -20.04
C THR A 199 -2.66 10.71 -20.90
N ILE A 200 -2.10 9.63 -20.34
CA ILE A 200 -1.93 8.36 -21.06
C ILE A 200 -3.28 7.83 -21.55
N ALA A 201 -4.29 7.81 -20.70
CA ALA A 201 -5.63 7.33 -21.04
C ALA A 201 -6.29 8.15 -22.17
N SER A 202 -5.88 9.40 -22.39
CA SER A 202 -6.38 10.25 -23.47
C SER A 202 -5.73 9.99 -24.84
N LEU A 203 -4.60 9.27 -24.88
CA LEU A 203 -3.88 8.96 -26.11
C LEU A 203 -4.62 7.89 -26.92
N SER A 204 -4.71 8.11 -28.24
CA SER A 204 -5.35 7.13 -29.13
C SER A 204 -4.65 5.76 -29.13
N SER A 205 -3.31 5.75 -28.98
CA SER A 205 -2.51 4.53 -28.84
C SER A 205 -2.82 3.72 -27.59
N PHE A 206 -3.35 4.36 -26.54
CA PHE A 206 -3.74 3.66 -25.31
C PHE A 206 -4.90 2.69 -25.54
N LYS A 207 -5.77 2.94 -26.52
CA LYS A 207 -6.86 2.01 -26.89
C LYS A 207 -6.33 0.63 -27.31
N SER A 208 -5.17 0.57 -27.95
CA SER A 208 -4.54 -0.71 -28.30
C SER A 208 -4.04 -1.46 -27.07
N ILE A 209 -3.43 -0.75 -26.10
CA ILE A 209 -3.02 -1.32 -24.82
C ILE A 209 -4.25 -1.78 -24.01
N GLN A 210 -5.29 -0.96 -23.99
CA GLN A 210 -6.56 -1.28 -23.33
C GLN A 210 -7.18 -2.55 -23.92
N ALA A 211 -7.30 -2.64 -25.24
CA ALA A 211 -7.82 -3.82 -25.91
C ALA A 211 -6.99 -5.07 -25.62
N ALA A 212 -5.65 -4.95 -25.65
CA ALA A 212 -4.75 -6.05 -25.36
C ALA A 212 -4.92 -6.55 -23.91
N VAL A 213 -4.98 -5.63 -22.94
CA VAL A 213 -5.09 -5.97 -21.51
C VAL A 213 -6.47 -6.56 -21.19
N LEU A 214 -7.56 -5.95 -21.68
CA LEU A 214 -8.92 -6.48 -21.49
C LEU A 214 -9.16 -7.79 -22.24
N GLY A 215 -8.40 -8.05 -23.31
CA GLY A 215 -8.40 -9.31 -24.03
C GLY A 215 -7.71 -10.46 -23.31
N ILE A 216 -6.95 -10.17 -22.20
CA ILE A 216 -6.33 -11.21 -21.40
C ILE A 216 -7.41 -11.86 -20.51
N MET A 217 -7.85 -13.05 -20.86
CA MET A 217 -8.83 -13.84 -20.11
C MET A 217 -10.09 -13.03 -19.72
N PRO A 218 -10.86 -12.50 -20.67
CA PRO A 218 -12.00 -11.62 -20.38
C PRO A 218 -13.10 -12.31 -19.55
N GLU A 219 -13.17 -13.63 -19.59
CA GLU A 219 -14.09 -14.44 -18.77
C GLU A 219 -13.69 -14.49 -17.29
N TYR A 220 -12.45 -14.12 -16.97
CA TYR A 220 -11.88 -14.13 -15.62
C TYR A 220 -11.43 -12.73 -15.19
N PRO A 221 -12.34 -11.85 -14.76
CA PRO A 221 -12.05 -10.44 -14.50
C PRO A 221 -10.96 -10.23 -13.42
N LEU A 222 -10.86 -11.11 -12.44
CA LEU A 222 -9.81 -11.05 -11.42
C LEU A 222 -8.42 -11.28 -12.01
N VAL A 223 -8.30 -12.25 -12.95
CA VAL A 223 -7.02 -12.52 -13.63
C VAL A 223 -6.63 -11.35 -14.51
N SER A 224 -7.54 -10.86 -15.34
CA SER A 224 -7.33 -9.73 -16.24
C SER A 224 -6.90 -8.49 -15.47
N LEU A 225 -7.63 -8.13 -14.41
CA LEU A 225 -7.31 -6.99 -13.55
C LEU A 225 -5.95 -7.15 -12.87
N SER A 226 -5.65 -8.35 -12.35
CA SER A 226 -4.38 -8.66 -11.71
C SER A 226 -3.20 -8.42 -12.67
N VAL A 227 -3.28 -8.93 -13.89
CA VAL A 227 -2.22 -8.77 -14.89
C VAL A 227 -2.08 -7.30 -15.28
N ALA A 228 -3.18 -6.60 -15.53
CA ALA A 228 -3.18 -5.18 -15.89
C ALA A 228 -2.49 -4.31 -14.85
N VAL A 229 -2.90 -4.47 -13.60
CA VAL A 229 -2.37 -3.66 -12.48
C VAL A 229 -0.90 -3.98 -12.21
N ASN A 230 -0.52 -5.27 -12.19
CA ASN A 230 0.89 -5.66 -12.04
C ASN A 230 1.77 -5.11 -13.16
N ALA A 231 1.34 -5.22 -14.42
CA ALA A 231 2.10 -4.72 -15.56
C ALA A 231 2.30 -3.20 -15.49
N LEU A 232 1.23 -2.44 -15.19
CA LEU A 232 1.32 -0.99 -15.11
C LEU A 232 2.12 -0.53 -13.89
N ALA A 233 2.01 -1.20 -12.74
CA ALA A 233 2.84 -0.94 -11.57
C ALA A 233 4.32 -1.23 -11.87
N GLY A 234 4.62 -2.32 -12.55
CA GLY A 234 5.96 -2.68 -12.97
C GLY A 234 6.58 -1.69 -13.96
N ILE A 235 5.82 -1.25 -14.98
CA ILE A 235 6.29 -0.28 -15.98
C ILE A 235 6.58 1.08 -15.32
N THR A 236 5.69 1.53 -14.44
CA THR A 236 5.83 2.83 -13.77
C THR A 236 6.81 2.82 -12.60
N GLY A 237 7.13 1.64 -12.07
CA GLY A 237 7.91 1.50 -10.83
C GLY A 237 7.19 2.12 -9.64
N SER A 238 5.86 2.11 -9.61
CA SER A 238 5.02 2.71 -8.58
C SER A 238 3.73 1.93 -8.39
N ALA A 239 3.48 1.45 -7.17
CA ALA A 239 2.24 0.76 -6.82
C ALA A 239 1.02 1.66 -7.03
N SER A 240 1.02 2.85 -6.43
CA SER A 240 -0.08 3.82 -6.54
C SER A 240 -0.24 4.35 -7.95
N GLY A 241 0.88 4.63 -8.65
CA GLY A 241 0.87 5.11 -10.03
C GLY A 241 0.26 4.10 -10.99
N GLY A 242 0.76 2.87 -10.99
CA GLY A 242 0.25 1.81 -11.83
C GLY A 242 -1.21 1.48 -11.57
N LEU A 243 -1.61 1.42 -10.28
CA LEU A 243 -2.99 1.19 -9.87
C LEU A 243 -3.91 2.34 -10.32
N SER A 244 -3.49 3.58 -10.12
CA SER A 244 -4.26 4.76 -10.54
C SER A 244 -4.49 4.78 -12.05
N ILE A 245 -3.44 4.51 -12.83
CA ILE A 245 -3.53 4.43 -14.30
C ILE A 245 -4.49 3.31 -14.72
N ALA A 246 -4.33 2.12 -14.15
CA ALA A 246 -5.18 0.97 -14.46
C ALA A 246 -6.66 1.27 -14.19
N LEU A 247 -6.97 1.73 -12.98
CA LEU A 247 -8.36 1.95 -12.58
C LEU A 247 -8.98 3.21 -13.19
N LYS A 248 -8.20 4.25 -13.46
CA LYS A 248 -8.68 5.43 -14.19
C LYS A 248 -9.08 5.09 -15.61
N ALA A 249 -8.29 4.25 -16.28
CA ALA A 249 -8.48 3.93 -17.68
C ALA A 249 -9.43 2.76 -17.92
N LEU A 250 -9.46 1.78 -17.03
CA LEU A 250 -10.13 0.49 -17.24
C LEU A 250 -11.16 0.16 -16.15
N GLY A 251 -11.31 1.01 -15.12
CA GLY A 251 -12.14 0.71 -13.95
C GLY A 251 -13.60 0.42 -14.29
N THR A 252 -14.19 1.23 -15.18
CA THR A 252 -15.59 1.04 -15.62
C THR A 252 -15.78 -0.33 -16.29
N GLN A 253 -14.86 -0.69 -17.19
CA GLN A 253 -14.90 -1.98 -17.89
C GLN A 253 -14.74 -3.14 -16.93
N TYR A 254 -13.85 -3.03 -15.94
CA TYR A 254 -13.70 -4.07 -14.93
C TYR A 254 -14.92 -4.20 -14.01
N VAL A 255 -15.62 -3.12 -13.70
CA VAL A 255 -16.91 -3.19 -12.99
C VAL A 255 -17.96 -3.94 -13.82
N GLU A 256 -18.05 -3.62 -15.12
CA GLU A 256 -18.96 -4.31 -16.05
C GLU A 256 -18.62 -5.80 -16.18
N MET A 257 -17.33 -6.13 -16.38
CA MET A 257 -16.86 -7.53 -16.45
C MET A 257 -17.15 -8.31 -15.16
N ALA A 258 -16.90 -7.70 -14.01
CA ALA A 258 -17.16 -8.31 -12.70
C ALA A 258 -18.66 -8.60 -12.52
N ASN A 259 -19.53 -7.62 -12.83
CA ASN A 259 -20.98 -7.80 -12.76
C ASN A 259 -21.49 -8.89 -13.72
N ALA A 260 -20.96 -8.93 -14.94
CA ALA A 260 -21.33 -9.95 -15.93
C ALA A 260 -20.88 -11.36 -15.49
N ALA A 261 -19.73 -11.47 -14.84
CA ALA A 261 -19.20 -12.74 -14.32
C ALA A 261 -19.70 -13.11 -12.92
N GLY A 262 -20.52 -12.25 -12.28
CA GLY A 262 -21.01 -12.47 -10.91
C GLY A 262 -19.92 -12.36 -9.84
N VAL A 263 -18.79 -11.70 -10.13
CA VAL A 263 -17.69 -11.53 -9.19
C VAL A 263 -17.96 -10.34 -8.28
N PRO A 264 -17.89 -10.49 -6.94
CA PRO A 264 -18.06 -9.37 -6.01
C PRO A 264 -17.04 -8.25 -6.24
N LEU A 265 -17.49 -6.99 -6.26
CA LEU A 265 -16.61 -5.82 -6.45
C LEU A 265 -15.58 -5.68 -5.33
N GLU A 266 -15.87 -6.20 -4.13
CA GLU A 266 -14.89 -6.28 -3.04
C GLU A 266 -13.68 -7.17 -3.39
N TYR A 267 -13.89 -8.24 -4.18
CA TYR A 267 -12.81 -9.10 -4.65
C TYR A 267 -11.95 -8.36 -5.68
N MET A 268 -12.60 -7.65 -6.62
CA MET A 268 -11.91 -6.76 -7.56
C MET A 268 -11.05 -5.73 -6.86
N HIS A 269 -11.58 -5.08 -5.82
CA HIS A 269 -10.84 -4.14 -4.98
C HIS A 269 -9.58 -4.81 -4.39
N ARG A 270 -9.75 -5.94 -3.70
CA ARG A 270 -8.64 -6.58 -2.99
C ARG A 270 -7.56 -7.10 -3.95
N VAL A 271 -7.98 -7.71 -5.05
CA VAL A 271 -7.04 -8.15 -6.09
C VAL A 271 -6.28 -6.98 -6.69
N ALA A 272 -6.96 -5.87 -7.03
CA ALA A 272 -6.29 -4.68 -7.55
C ALA A 272 -5.28 -4.10 -6.56
N SER A 273 -5.69 -3.99 -5.29
CA SER A 273 -4.84 -3.48 -4.21
C SER A 273 -3.60 -4.35 -3.99
N VAL A 274 -3.73 -5.68 -4.00
CA VAL A 274 -2.59 -6.61 -3.83
C VAL A 274 -1.72 -6.65 -5.10
N ALA A 275 -2.34 -6.65 -6.27
CA ALA A 275 -1.63 -6.71 -7.55
C ALA A 275 -0.67 -5.53 -7.76
N CYS A 276 -1.03 -4.32 -7.29
CA CYS A 276 -0.17 -3.16 -7.49
C CYS A 276 1.16 -3.25 -6.72
N GLY A 277 1.23 -4.05 -5.66
CA GLY A 277 2.45 -4.32 -4.91
C GLY A 277 3.24 -5.54 -5.40
N GLY A 278 2.92 -6.09 -6.58
CA GLY A 278 3.62 -7.25 -7.15
C GLY A 278 4.88 -6.87 -7.90
N LEU A 279 4.78 -6.03 -8.92
CA LEU A 279 5.90 -5.65 -9.77
C LEU A 279 6.35 -4.19 -9.56
N ASP A 280 5.81 -3.47 -8.61
CA ASP A 280 6.19 -2.08 -8.34
C ASP A 280 7.62 -1.95 -7.79
N ALA A 281 8.07 -2.91 -6.97
CA ALA A 281 9.38 -2.89 -6.31
C ALA A 281 10.53 -3.42 -7.18
N LEU A 282 10.43 -3.30 -8.51
CA LEU A 282 11.52 -3.61 -9.44
C LEU A 282 12.72 -2.65 -9.23
N PRO A 283 13.93 -2.96 -9.73
CA PRO A 283 15.16 -2.21 -9.40
C PRO A 283 15.11 -0.71 -9.69
N HIS A 284 14.28 -0.27 -10.61
CA HIS A 284 14.11 1.13 -10.99
C HIS A 284 13.11 1.91 -10.11
N ASN A 285 12.44 1.24 -9.17
CA ASN A 285 11.51 1.89 -8.25
C ASN A 285 12.24 2.92 -7.36
N GLY A 286 11.67 4.13 -7.27
CA GLY A 286 12.24 5.24 -6.51
C GLY A 286 12.34 4.96 -5.01
N ALA A 287 11.37 4.26 -4.42
CA ALA A 287 11.39 3.89 -3.00
C ALA A 287 12.47 2.85 -2.71
N VAL A 288 12.70 1.88 -3.61
CA VAL A 288 13.79 0.89 -3.51
C VAL A 288 15.15 1.59 -3.58
N ILE A 289 15.35 2.49 -4.53
CA ILE A 289 16.58 3.27 -4.68
C ILE A 289 16.83 4.12 -3.42
N THR A 290 15.81 4.80 -2.93
CA THR A 290 15.88 5.62 -1.71
C THR A 290 16.22 4.77 -0.48
N LEU A 291 15.55 3.61 -0.30
CA LEU A 291 15.81 2.69 0.80
C LEU A 291 17.26 2.20 0.80
N LEU A 292 17.76 1.77 -0.35
CA LEU A 292 19.15 1.33 -0.50
C LEU A 292 20.15 2.47 -0.21
N THR A 293 19.86 3.67 -0.71
CA THR A 293 20.69 4.87 -0.48
C THR A 293 20.76 5.23 1.00
N ILE A 294 19.62 5.27 1.71
CA ILE A 294 19.58 5.54 3.15
C ILE A 294 20.35 4.47 3.93
N CYS A 295 20.25 3.21 3.52
CA CYS A 295 21.00 2.12 4.13
C CYS A 295 22.49 2.11 3.73
N GLY A 296 22.94 2.95 2.79
CA GLY A 296 24.31 2.95 2.27
C GLY A 296 24.67 1.63 1.59
N LEU A 297 23.73 1.02 0.87
CA LEU A 297 23.84 -0.27 0.21
C LEU A 297 23.56 -0.15 -1.29
N THR A 298 24.06 -1.11 -2.06
CA THR A 298 23.83 -1.18 -3.50
C THR A 298 22.83 -2.29 -3.84
N HIS A 299 22.22 -2.20 -5.03
CA HIS A 299 21.37 -3.26 -5.56
C HIS A 299 22.06 -4.63 -5.53
N LYS A 300 23.32 -4.70 -5.93
CA LYS A 300 24.10 -5.95 -5.96
C LYS A 300 24.17 -6.64 -4.59
N LYS A 301 24.22 -5.87 -3.50
CA LYS A 301 24.38 -6.41 -2.14
C LYS A 301 23.06 -6.81 -1.48
N SER A 302 21.95 -6.11 -1.79
CA SER A 302 20.74 -6.19 -0.98
C SER A 302 19.45 -6.38 -1.77
N TYR A 303 19.45 -6.13 -3.09
CA TYR A 303 18.21 -6.11 -3.86
C TYR A 303 17.55 -7.49 -3.97
N PHE A 304 18.33 -8.57 -3.98
CA PHE A 304 17.75 -9.91 -4.10
C PHE A 304 16.79 -10.25 -2.95
N ASP A 305 17.11 -9.83 -1.73
CA ASP A 305 16.23 -10.01 -0.58
C ASP A 305 14.98 -9.09 -0.68
N ILE A 306 15.14 -7.86 -1.19
CA ILE A 306 14.01 -6.98 -1.50
C ILE A 306 13.11 -7.63 -2.57
N PHE A 307 13.69 -8.13 -3.66
CA PHE A 307 12.95 -8.79 -4.74
C PHE A 307 12.12 -9.97 -4.22
N MET A 308 12.70 -10.84 -3.41
CA MET A 308 11.98 -11.99 -2.88
C MET A 308 10.78 -11.55 -2.00
N VAL A 309 11.00 -10.61 -1.09
CA VAL A 309 9.93 -10.21 -0.14
C VAL A 309 8.90 -9.28 -0.77
N SER A 310 9.30 -8.39 -1.69
CA SER A 310 8.43 -7.33 -2.22
C SER A 310 7.96 -7.55 -3.66
N VAL A 311 8.48 -8.60 -4.35
CA VAL A 311 8.02 -8.94 -5.71
C VAL A 311 7.52 -10.38 -5.72
N ALA A 312 8.41 -11.36 -5.45
CA ALA A 312 8.07 -12.77 -5.62
C ALA A 312 6.90 -13.22 -4.72
N PHE A 313 6.95 -12.88 -3.43
CA PHE A 313 5.89 -13.29 -2.50
C PHE A 313 4.58 -12.49 -2.67
N PRO A 314 4.57 -11.18 -2.95
CA PRO A 314 3.35 -10.48 -3.34
C PRO A 314 2.70 -11.01 -4.61
N VAL A 315 3.48 -11.32 -5.66
CA VAL A 315 2.96 -11.96 -6.88
C VAL A 315 2.34 -13.33 -6.57
N LEU A 316 3.02 -14.15 -5.74
CA LEU A 316 2.47 -15.44 -5.28
C LEU A 316 1.18 -15.24 -4.49
N ALA A 317 1.15 -14.31 -3.54
CA ALA A 317 -0.03 -14.01 -2.74
C ALA A 317 -1.20 -13.53 -3.62
N ASN A 318 -0.90 -12.67 -4.60
CA ASN A 318 -1.90 -12.21 -5.56
C ASN A 318 -2.45 -13.37 -6.41
N ALA A 319 -1.60 -14.25 -6.93
CA ALA A 319 -2.05 -15.43 -7.68
C ALA A 319 -2.96 -16.32 -6.83
N VAL A 320 -2.63 -16.54 -5.56
CA VAL A 320 -3.47 -17.35 -4.64
C VAL A 320 -4.84 -16.70 -4.42
N ILE A 321 -4.90 -15.38 -4.14
CA ILE A 321 -6.21 -14.74 -3.91
C ILE A 321 -7.04 -14.60 -5.19
N VAL A 322 -6.41 -14.51 -6.36
CA VAL A 322 -7.12 -14.58 -7.66
C VAL A 322 -7.75 -15.95 -7.84
N ILE A 323 -7.03 -17.03 -7.57
CA ILE A 323 -7.57 -18.39 -7.63
C ILE A 323 -8.74 -18.54 -6.64
N LEU A 324 -8.53 -18.18 -5.37
CA LEU A 324 -9.59 -18.31 -4.34
C LEU A 324 -10.82 -17.44 -4.61
N GLY A 325 -10.66 -16.31 -5.29
CA GLY A 325 -11.77 -15.42 -5.64
C GLY A 325 -12.47 -15.79 -6.95
N SER A 326 -11.87 -16.66 -7.76
CA SER A 326 -12.43 -17.11 -9.05
C SER A 326 -13.24 -18.41 -8.94
N PHE A 327 -13.09 -19.13 -7.83
CA PHE A 327 -13.77 -20.40 -7.53
C PHE A 327 -14.42 -20.33 -6.15
#